data_ae002a2a145baade5c3e241a655cf867
#
_entry.id   ae002a2a145baade5c3e241a655cf867
#
_cell.length_a   1.000
_cell.length_b   1.000
_cell.length_c   1.000
_cell.angle_alpha   90.00
_cell.angle_beta   90.00
_cell.angle_gamma   90.00
#
_symmetry.space_group_name_H-M   'P 1'
#
loop_
_entity.id
_entity.type
_entity.pdbx_description
1 polymer ?
#
loop_
_entity_poly.entity_id
_entity_poly.type
_entity_poly.pdbx_seq_one_letter_code
_entity_poly.pdbx_strand_id
1 'polypeptide(L)'
;MYMKYIDRADVQKMYKDYNINLNSGFVIDVEFEVENQNECNIAIGFESGQILFEANLKEYMEFEVEPEIKYYIEQTIYNNEIISIDGWGFAASVIDMQKIDSVPVELSVINEDGQQETIVLKRKYRADVNENFGLEKSKKEFGFEVKWKNTQKNKGIYTVVLKGGKTSEKFIVECNKLVDQAREENRKYENFFDMLKNRDEELFIDDWHYLVNFGWKKYCDRIKKRFQDTEEVYNVWRKKYIPNARKLKKQRAEKLDYEPCISIIVPTYKTPEKFLKEMIDSVRNQSYENWELCIGDGSVTEDTVKNVVESYQKKDKRIKMLCLSENLGIAGNTNAALSIATGDYIALLDHDDILAPDALYEVVKWMNEHYKDETDVIYTDEDKVSFDLKDYFEPHFKSDYNLDLIRSNNYICHLFVARKSIVDQVGGFRKEYDGSQDYDFILRCIEQSKHVEHVPKVLYHWRCHPGSTAANQESKMYCYEAGKRAIEDHLKRMGEDDCQVVMTEHLGFYHVIYPIREQKKVSIIIPNKDQKEILERCIESVIQKTDYKNYEIIIVENNSTTNEI
;
A
#
# COMPACT_ATOMS: atom_id res chain seq x y z
N MET A 1 36.34 0.99 -24.53
CA MET A 1 35.37 1.87 -23.85
C MET A 1 34.06 1.12 -23.69
N TYR A 2 33.71 0.75 -22.49
CA TYR A 2 32.43 0.09 -22.20
C TYR A 2 31.54 1.08 -21.46
N MET A 3 30.30 1.26 -21.92
CA MET A 3 29.33 2.13 -21.30
C MET A 3 28.25 1.27 -20.65
N LYS A 4 28.05 1.39 -19.33
CA LYS A 4 27.00 0.71 -18.59
C LYS A 4 26.05 1.76 -18.04
N TYR A 5 24.76 1.65 -18.38
CA TYR A 5 23.72 2.50 -17.80
C TYR A 5 23.36 1.99 -16.42
N ILE A 6 23.29 2.90 -15.46
CA ILE A 6 22.85 2.63 -14.09
C ILE A 6 21.72 3.59 -13.72
N ASP A 7 20.84 3.14 -12.87
CA ASP A 7 19.77 3.98 -12.32
C ASP A 7 20.35 4.91 -11.24
N ARG A 8 20.15 6.23 -11.41
CA ARG A 8 20.68 7.27 -10.55
C ARG A 8 19.57 8.25 -10.17
N ALA A 9 18.77 7.88 -9.17
CA ALA A 9 17.71 8.72 -8.61
C ALA A 9 18.23 10.07 -8.05
N ASP A 10 19.49 10.12 -7.63
CA ASP A 10 20.19 11.34 -7.19
C ASP A 10 20.42 12.32 -8.35
N VAL A 11 20.79 11.83 -9.52
CA VAL A 11 20.95 12.66 -10.73
C VAL A 11 19.62 13.24 -11.17
N GLN A 12 18.55 12.45 -11.13
CA GLN A 12 17.21 12.92 -11.44
C GLN A 12 16.73 14.03 -10.48
N LYS A 13 17.09 13.91 -9.19
CA LYS A 13 16.75 14.91 -8.18
C LYS A 13 17.55 16.21 -8.36
N MET A 14 18.81 16.11 -8.76
CA MET A 14 19.70 17.27 -8.98
C MET A 14 19.31 18.07 -10.23
N TYR A 15 18.80 17.39 -11.26
CA TYR A 15 18.44 18.00 -12.56
C TYR A 15 16.94 17.94 -12.85
N LYS A 16 16.13 18.23 -11.84
CA LYS A 16 14.65 18.17 -11.87
C LYS A 16 14.02 18.96 -13.01
N ASP A 17 14.67 20.04 -13.45
CA ASP A 17 14.16 20.94 -14.48
C ASP A 17 14.45 20.47 -15.93
N TYR A 18 15.19 19.36 -16.10
CA TYR A 18 15.61 18.88 -17.42
C TYR A 18 14.90 17.61 -17.90
N ASN A 19 13.87 17.14 -17.17
CA ASN A 19 13.07 15.96 -17.52
C ASN A 19 13.90 14.70 -17.85
N ILE A 20 14.94 14.44 -17.04
CA ILE A 20 15.90 13.35 -17.23
C ILE A 20 15.25 12.01 -16.87
N ASN A 21 15.39 11.01 -17.74
CA ASN A 21 14.83 9.67 -17.54
C ASN A 21 15.56 8.92 -16.39
N LEU A 22 14.86 8.01 -15.72
CA LEU A 22 15.38 7.18 -14.62
C LEU A 22 16.69 6.43 -14.97
N ASN A 23 16.93 6.12 -16.22
CA ASN A 23 18.14 5.44 -16.72
C ASN A 23 19.28 6.40 -17.13
N SER A 24 19.36 7.58 -16.54
CA SER A 24 20.32 8.63 -16.94
C SER A 24 21.70 8.47 -16.32
N GLY A 25 21.92 7.46 -15.50
CA GLY A 25 23.24 7.15 -14.96
C GLY A 25 24.03 6.25 -15.91
N PHE A 26 25.31 6.51 -16.05
CA PHE A 26 26.24 5.63 -16.77
C PHE A 26 27.58 5.57 -16.05
N VAL A 27 28.27 4.43 -16.21
CA VAL A 27 29.64 4.26 -15.82
C VAL A 27 30.45 4.10 -17.11
N ILE A 28 31.51 4.88 -17.25
CA ILE A 28 32.43 4.77 -18.36
C ILE A 28 33.75 4.23 -17.81
N ASP A 29 34.10 3.00 -18.20
CA ASP A 29 35.43 2.46 -17.96
C ASP A 29 36.33 2.81 -19.15
N VAL A 30 37.35 3.60 -18.92
CA VAL A 30 38.30 4.01 -19.92
C VAL A 30 39.70 3.54 -19.48
N GLU A 31 40.24 2.53 -20.15
CA GLU A 31 41.66 2.20 -20.03
C GLU A 31 42.43 3.07 -21.00
N PHE A 32 43.34 3.88 -20.48
CA PHE A 32 44.31 4.61 -21.29
C PHE A 32 45.66 4.71 -20.56
N GLU A 33 46.75 4.58 -21.35
CA GLU A 33 48.09 4.89 -20.88
C GLU A 33 48.30 6.41 -20.91
N VAL A 34 48.54 7.01 -19.75
CA VAL A 34 48.76 8.45 -19.61
C VAL A 34 50.24 8.68 -19.32
N GLU A 35 50.96 9.22 -20.28
CA GLU A 35 52.34 9.64 -20.09
C GLU A 35 52.48 10.87 -19.17
N ASN A 36 51.42 11.70 -19.08
CA ASN A 36 51.38 12.88 -18.22
C ASN A 36 50.00 13.16 -17.66
N GLN A 37 49.76 12.75 -16.41
CA GLN A 37 48.45 12.87 -15.72
C GLN A 37 48.00 14.31 -15.50
N ASN A 38 48.88 15.30 -15.54
CA ASN A 38 48.56 16.71 -15.30
C ASN A 38 47.85 17.40 -16.47
N GLU A 39 47.83 16.78 -17.65
CA GLU A 39 47.29 17.37 -18.89
C GLU A 39 46.06 16.60 -19.43
N CYS A 40 45.56 15.60 -18.71
CA CYS A 40 44.42 14.81 -19.16
C CYS A 40 43.11 15.40 -18.64
N ASN A 41 42.26 15.85 -19.55
CA ASN A 41 40.90 16.29 -19.28
C ASN A 41 39.90 15.25 -19.80
N ILE A 42 38.88 14.94 -19.00
CA ILE A 42 37.75 14.11 -19.40
C ILE A 42 36.59 15.03 -19.70
N ALA A 43 36.03 14.94 -20.91
CA ALA A 43 34.84 15.65 -21.30
C ALA A 43 33.73 14.64 -21.65
N ILE A 44 32.55 14.79 -21.06
CA ILE A 44 31.37 14.00 -21.37
C ILE A 44 30.37 14.93 -22.04
N GLY A 45 29.92 14.59 -23.24
CA GLY A 45 29.01 15.42 -24.01
C GLY A 45 28.05 14.61 -24.87
N PHE A 46 27.15 15.29 -25.55
CA PHE A 46 26.25 14.71 -26.55
C PHE A 46 26.97 14.62 -27.92
N GLU A 47 26.45 13.76 -28.80
CA GLU A 47 26.90 13.69 -30.21
C GLU A 47 26.76 15.04 -30.95
N SER A 48 25.89 15.93 -30.46
CA SER A 48 25.71 17.29 -30.92
C SER A 48 26.91 18.22 -30.65
N GLY A 49 27.92 17.76 -29.90
CA GLY A 49 29.09 18.56 -29.50
C GLY A 49 28.87 19.40 -28.24
N GLN A 50 27.70 19.32 -27.60
CA GLN A 50 27.45 19.99 -26.33
C GLN A 50 28.11 19.23 -25.18
N ILE A 51 29.05 19.86 -24.50
CA ILE A 51 29.76 19.28 -23.34
C ILE A 51 28.87 19.40 -22.12
N LEU A 52 28.57 18.26 -21.47
CA LEU A 52 27.81 18.19 -20.22
C LEU A 52 28.69 18.33 -18.99
N PHE A 53 29.90 17.84 -19.07
CA PHE A 53 30.84 17.80 -17.97
C PHE A 53 32.26 17.76 -18.50
N GLU A 54 33.13 18.56 -17.92
CA GLU A 54 34.57 18.54 -18.20
C GLU A 54 35.33 18.65 -16.88
N ALA A 55 36.30 17.77 -16.64
CA ALA A 55 37.14 17.78 -15.45
C ALA A 55 38.58 17.37 -15.76
N ASN A 56 39.52 17.94 -15.02
CA ASN A 56 40.89 17.52 -15.05
C ASN A 56 41.07 16.25 -14.22
N LEU A 57 41.73 15.24 -14.77
CA LEU A 57 41.93 13.93 -14.13
C LEU A 57 42.61 14.07 -12.74
N LYS A 58 43.52 15.03 -12.60
CA LYS A 58 44.27 15.27 -11.35
C LYS A 58 43.33 15.78 -10.22
N GLU A 59 42.34 16.60 -10.54
CA GLU A 59 41.39 17.09 -9.55
C GLU A 59 40.50 15.95 -8.99
N TYR A 60 40.26 14.90 -9.78
CA TYR A 60 39.50 13.73 -9.36
C TYR A 60 40.32 12.67 -8.62
N MET A 61 41.61 12.58 -8.85
CA MET A 61 42.48 11.62 -8.13
C MET A 61 42.88 12.07 -6.73
N GLU A 62 42.71 13.34 -6.38
CA GLU A 62 42.96 13.89 -5.02
C GLU A 62 41.75 13.81 -4.08
N PHE A 63 40.57 13.37 -4.57
CA PHE A 63 39.42 13.11 -3.69
C PHE A 63 39.62 11.79 -2.93
N GLU A 64 39.79 11.85 -1.60
CA GLU A 64 39.48 10.72 -0.71
C GLU A 64 37.97 10.42 -0.89
N VAL A 65 37.63 9.45 -1.74
CA VAL A 65 36.26 8.98 -1.85
C VAL A 65 35.91 8.38 -0.51
N GLU A 66 34.92 8.97 0.17
CA GLU A 66 34.44 8.42 1.43
C GLU A 66 33.92 6.99 1.16
N PRO A 67 34.27 6.01 2.01
CA PRO A 67 33.91 4.64 1.77
C PRO A 67 32.37 4.49 1.80
N GLU A 68 31.81 3.87 0.79
CA GLU A 68 30.40 3.52 0.74
C GLU A 68 30.13 2.29 1.63
N ILE A 69 29.09 2.34 2.43
CA ILE A 69 28.64 1.19 3.22
C ILE A 69 27.68 0.37 2.39
N LYS A 70 28.06 -0.88 2.09
CA LYS A 70 27.18 -1.90 1.50
C LYS A 70 26.69 -2.81 2.61
N TYR A 71 25.37 -2.97 2.73
CA TYR A 71 24.80 -3.86 3.72
C TYR A 71 23.45 -4.42 3.26
N TYR A 72 23.08 -5.53 3.87
CA TYR A 72 21.75 -6.13 3.72
C TYR A 72 21.32 -6.79 5.03
N ILE A 73 20.09 -6.53 5.43
CA ILE A 73 19.47 -7.16 6.60
C ILE A 73 18.62 -8.32 6.11
N GLU A 74 19.01 -9.53 6.47
CA GLU A 74 18.35 -10.76 6.03
C GLU A 74 17.14 -11.07 6.88
N GLN A 75 17.28 -10.84 8.19
CA GLN A 75 16.22 -11.15 9.13
C GLN A 75 16.30 -10.28 10.37
N THR A 76 15.14 -9.85 10.87
CA THR A 76 15.00 -9.22 12.17
C THR A 76 13.96 -9.99 12.98
N ILE A 77 14.35 -10.51 14.14
CA ILE A 77 13.49 -11.34 14.99
C ILE A 77 13.34 -10.70 16.36
N TYR A 78 12.12 -10.71 16.88
CA TYR A 78 11.81 -10.35 18.26
C TYR A 78 11.31 -11.59 19.01
N ASN A 79 12.01 -12.02 20.03
CA ASN A 79 11.64 -13.18 20.84
C ASN A 79 12.05 -13.00 22.32
N ASN A 80 11.09 -13.15 23.24
CA ASN A 80 11.32 -13.09 24.69
C ASN A 80 12.12 -11.85 25.12
N GLU A 81 11.70 -10.66 24.72
CA GLU A 81 12.34 -9.37 24.99
C GLU A 81 13.74 -9.21 24.33
N ILE A 82 14.17 -10.13 23.49
CA ILE A 82 15.44 -10.02 22.76
C ILE A 82 15.13 -9.72 21.30
N ILE A 83 15.78 -8.68 20.76
CA ILE A 83 15.80 -8.38 19.34
C ILE A 83 17.08 -8.97 18.76
N SER A 84 16.95 -9.66 17.64
CA SER A 84 18.07 -10.26 16.91
C SER A 84 18.00 -9.81 15.46
N ILE A 85 19.12 -9.33 14.93
CA ILE A 85 19.28 -8.99 13.53
C ILE A 85 20.38 -9.83 12.92
N ASP A 86 20.07 -10.52 11.83
CA ASP A 86 21.01 -11.20 10.98
C ASP A 86 21.20 -10.42 9.67
N GLY A 87 22.44 -10.33 9.20
CA GLY A 87 22.75 -9.63 7.96
C GLY A 87 24.24 -9.63 7.63
N TRP A 88 24.61 -8.82 6.67
CA TRP A 88 26.02 -8.56 6.33
C TRP A 88 26.23 -7.09 6.02
N GLY A 89 27.47 -6.63 6.15
CA GLY A 89 27.84 -5.27 5.80
C GLY A 89 29.32 -5.02 5.85
N PHE A 90 29.78 -4.19 4.92
CA PHE A 90 31.16 -3.73 4.83
C PHE A 90 31.23 -2.31 4.26
N ALA A 91 32.30 -1.62 4.57
CA ALA A 91 32.65 -0.35 3.97
C ALA A 91 33.73 -0.60 2.91
N ALA A 92 33.52 -0.09 1.70
CA ALA A 92 34.45 -0.22 0.58
C ALA A 92 34.76 1.13 -0.05
N SER A 93 36.01 1.40 -0.38
CA SER A 93 36.37 2.56 -1.20
C SER A 93 36.15 2.22 -2.68
N VAL A 94 35.47 3.11 -3.40
CA VAL A 94 34.95 2.86 -4.77
C VAL A 94 36.04 2.99 -5.86
N ILE A 95 37.29 3.33 -5.54
CA ILE A 95 38.29 3.72 -6.53
C ILE A 95 38.90 2.55 -7.31
N ASP A 96 38.85 1.32 -6.80
CA ASP A 96 39.44 0.17 -7.51
C ASP A 96 38.73 -1.13 -7.17
N MET A 97 37.93 -1.65 -8.10
CA MET A 97 37.25 -2.96 -7.93
C MET A 97 38.23 -4.15 -7.81
N GLN A 98 39.51 -3.96 -8.13
CA GLN A 98 40.55 -5.00 -7.98
C GLN A 98 41.34 -4.89 -6.67
N LYS A 99 41.20 -3.80 -5.91
CA LYS A 99 41.87 -3.58 -4.62
C LYS A 99 40.91 -2.96 -3.58
N ILE A 100 39.79 -3.63 -3.32
CA ILE A 100 38.85 -3.19 -2.29
C ILE A 100 39.46 -3.51 -0.92
N ASP A 101 39.91 -2.49 -0.20
CA ASP A 101 40.18 -2.63 1.25
C ASP A 101 38.84 -2.51 1.98
N SER A 102 38.09 -3.61 1.97
CA SER A 102 36.79 -3.70 2.61
C SER A 102 36.95 -3.98 4.10
N VAL A 103 36.29 -3.20 4.93
CA VAL A 103 36.30 -3.36 6.38
C VAL A 103 34.88 -3.73 6.84
N PRO A 104 34.73 -4.76 7.70
CA PRO A 104 33.43 -5.07 8.30
C PRO A 104 32.86 -3.86 9.04
N VAL A 105 31.57 -3.56 8.86
CA VAL A 105 30.92 -2.44 9.56
C VAL A 105 30.93 -2.66 11.08
N GLU A 106 31.11 -1.58 11.84
CA GLU A 106 30.85 -1.54 13.27
C GLU A 106 29.35 -1.34 13.49
N LEU A 107 28.79 -1.99 14.50
CA LEU A 107 27.38 -1.93 14.83
C LEU A 107 27.16 -1.33 16.22
N SER A 108 26.21 -0.41 16.31
CA SER A 108 25.69 0.08 17.58
C SER A 108 24.17 0.24 17.50
N VAL A 109 23.49 0.17 18.64
CA VAL A 109 22.04 0.29 18.75
C VAL A 109 21.73 1.39 19.76
N ILE A 110 20.86 2.31 19.37
CA ILE A 110 20.48 3.48 20.18
C ILE A 110 18.97 3.45 20.38
N ASN A 111 18.49 3.60 21.61
CA ASN A 111 17.06 3.67 21.93
C ASN A 111 16.47 5.06 21.66
N GLU A 112 15.16 5.22 21.87
CA GLU A 112 14.43 6.49 21.67
C GLU A 112 14.95 7.64 22.53
N ASP A 113 15.52 7.34 23.68
CA ASP A 113 16.09 8.33 24.60
C ASP A 113 17.52 8.75 24.21
N GLY A 114 18.06 8.21 23.11
CA GLY A 114 19.41 8.50 22.64
C GLY A 114 20.50 7.72 23.37
N GLN A 115 20.14 6.73 24.20
CA GLN A 115 21.09 5.90 24.93
C GLN A 115 21.53 4.71 24.12
N GLN A 116 22.81 4.38 24.18
CA GLN A 116 23.35 3.22 23.49
C GLN A 116 23.03 1.94 24.28
N GLU A 117 22.44 0.97 23.59
CA GLU A 117 22.11 -0.34 24.14
C GLU A 117 23.34 -1.27 24.18
N THR A 118 23.38 -2.14 25.17
CA THR A 118 24.37 -3.21 25.23
C THR A 118 24.03 -4.29 24.23
N ILE A 119 24.88 -4.48 23.23
CA ILE A 119 24.68 -5.46 22.16
C ILE A 119 25.59 -6.69 22.33
N VAL A 120 25.11 -7.83 21.87
CA VAL A 120 25.92 -9.04 21.65
C VAL A 120 26.11 -9.19 20.13
N LEU A 121 27.33 -8.99 19.65
CA LEU A 121 27.68 -9.09 18.23
C LEU A 121 28.46 -10.37 17.96
N LYS A 122 27.97 -11.18 17.03
CA LYS A 122 28.66 -12.37 16.51
C LYS A 122 28.95 -12.15 15.04
N ARG A 123 30.21 -12.26 14.64
CA ARG A 123 30.64 -12.20 13.23
C ARG A 123 30.49 -13.55 12.55
N LYS A 124 30.23 -13.55 11.26
CA LYS A 124 30.06 -14.74 10.43
C LYS A 124 30.81 -14.57 9.11
N TYR A 125 31.50 -15.60 8.67
CA TYR A 125 32.04 -15.66 7.32
C TYR A 125 30.91 -15.95 6.33
N ARG A 126 30.85 -15.19 5.25
CA ARG A 126 29.82 -15.28 4.20
C ARG A 126 30.50 -15.48 2.85
N ALA A 127 30.61 -16.75 2.43
CA ALA A 127 31.22 -17.09 1.16
C ALA A 127 30.51 -16.43 -0.03
N ASP A 128 29.17 -16.44 0.00
CA ASP A 128 28.30 -15.83 -0.99
C ASP A 128 28.54 -14.31 -1.15
N VAL A 129 28.67 -13.59 -0.04
CA VAL A 129 28.97 -12.15 -0.04
C VAL A 129 30.39 -11.91 -0.58
N ASN A 130 31.36 -12.71 -0.12
CA ASN A 130 32.75 -12.57 -0.56
C ASN A 130 32.89 -12.85 -2.08
N GLU A 131 32.19 -13.86 -2.62
CA GLU A 131 32.16 -14.17 -4.05
C GLU A 131 31.47 -13.05 -4.86
N ASN A 132 30.29 -12.66 -4.47
CA ASN A 132 29.47 -11.66 -5.19
C ASN A 132 30.16 -10.29 -5.33
N PHE A 133 31.00 -9.93 -4.36
CA PHE A 133 31.72 -8.65 -4.36
C PHE A 133 33.23 -8.78 -4.66
N GLY A 134 33.70 -9.95 -5.11
CA GLY A 134 35.11 -10.17 -5.44
C GLY A 134 36.06 -10.08 -4.23
N LEU A 135 35.56 -10.34 -3.03
CA LEU A 135 36.27 -10.21 -1.75
C LEU A 135 36.85 -11.52 -1.22
N GLU A 136 36.87 -12.58 -2.02
CA GLU A 136 37.28 -13.95 -1.63
C GLU A 136 38.66 -14.00 -1.00
N LYS A 137 39.60 -13.15 -1.47
CA LYS A 137 40.97 -13.10 -0.94
C LYS A 137 41.07 -12.49 0.45
N SER A 138 40.05 -11.77 0.91
CA SER A 138 40.11 -11.04 2.18
C SER A 138 39.91 -11.93 3.39
N LYS A 139 39.19 -13.06 3.26
CA LYS A 139 38.76 -13.97 4.34
C LYS A 139 38.11 -13.25 5.54
N LYS A 140 37.59 -12.02 5.33
CA LYS A 140 36.97 -11.21 6.36
C LYS A 140 35.52 -11.66 6.64
N GLU A 141 35.07 -11.52 7.88
CA GLU A 141 33.72 -11.90 8.31
C GLU A 141 32.78 -10.70 8.16
N PHE A 142 32.14 -10.56 6.98
CA PHE A 142 31.22 -9.47 6.70
C PHE A 142 29.81 -9.74 7.20
N GLY A 143 29.45 -11.01 7.49
CA GLY A 143 28.20 -11.38 8.12
C GLY A 143 28.20 -11.04 9.60
N PHE A 144 27.03 -10.73 10.13
CA PHE A 144 26.83 -10.46 11.54
C PHE A 144 25.48 -10.99 12.05
N GLU A 145 25.47 -11.33 13.32
CA GLU A 145 24.27 -11.51 14.13
C GLU A 145 24.41 -10.56 15.34
N VAL A 146 23.53 -9.57 15.46
CA VAL A 146 23.50 -8.65 16.58
C VAL A 146 22.26 -8.86 17.42
N LYS A 147 22.42 -8.89 18.75
CA LYS A 147 21.34 -9.09 19.71
C LYS A 147 21.39 -8.06 20.82
N TRP A 148 20.22 -7.58 21.23
CA TRP A 148 20.09 -6.73 22.43
C TRP A 148 18.75 -6.99 23.13
N LYS A 149 18.67 -6.58 24.38
CA LYS A 149 17.45 -6.72 25.16
C LYS A 149 16.55 -5.52 24.97
N ASN A 150 15.29 -5.75 24.61
CA ASN A 150 14.27 -4.71 24.62
C ASN A 150 13.82 -4.45 26.07
N THR A 151 14.18 -3.29 26.63
CA THR A 151 13.80 -2.87 27.97
C THR A 151 12.42 -2.21 28.03
N GLN A 152 11.79 -1.91 26.89
CA GLN A 152 10.55 -1.12 26.77
C GLN A 152 9.29 -1.96 26.47
N LYS A 153 9.25 -3.24 26.84
CA LYS A 153 8.06 -4.10 26.75
C LYS A 153 7.24 -3.95 25.45
N ASN A 154 7.67 -4.52 24.35
CA ASN A 154 6.98 -4.56 23.04
C ASN A 154 6.72 -3.19 22.36
N LYS A 155 7.29 -2.08 22.84
CA LYS A 155 7.07 -0.73 22.29
C LYS A 155 8.35 0.00 21.88
N GLY A 156 9.51 -0.63 22.03
CA GLY A 156 10.79 0.02 21.76
C GLY A 156 10.99 0.34 20.27
N ILE A 157 11.43 1.56 20.01
CA ILE A 157 11.99 1.96 18.71
C ILE A 157 13.49 2.10 18.88
N TYR A 158 14.25 1.42 18.05
CA TYR A 158 15.71 1.41 18.10
C TYR A 158 16.27 1.87 16.77
N THR A 159 17.31 2.70 16.83
CA THR A 159 18.12 3.07 15.67
C THR A 159 19.37 2.21 15.66
N VAL A 160 19.51 1.37 14.64
CA VAL A 160 20.72 0.59 14.39
C VAL A 160 21.63 1.41 13.50
N VAL A 161 22.87 1.60 13.95
CA VAL A 161 23.89 2.37 13.24
C VAL A 161 24.98 1.42 12.77
N LEU A 162 25.22 1.44 11.46
CA LEU A 162 26.32 0.75 10.78
C LEU A 162 27.40 1.79 10.49
N LYS A 163 28.61 1.60 10.98
CA LYS A 163 29.70 2.55 10.79
C LYS A 163 30.86 1.89 10.06
N GLY A 164 31.36 2.55 9.04
CA GLY A 164 32.53 2.13 8.27
C GLY A 164 33.48 3.31 8.04
N GLY A 165 34.54 3.41 8.86
CA GLY A 165 35.45 4.56 8.80
C GLY A 165 34.75 5.86 9.24
N LYS A 166 34.70 6.86 8.37
CA LYS A 166 34.04 8.16 8.60
C LYS A 166 32.55 8.15 8.23
N THR A 167 32.07 7.15 7.47
CA THR A 167 30.68 7.04 7.00
C THR A 167 29.82 6.22 7.95
N SER A 168 28.51 6.51 7.99
CA SER A 168 27.56 5.73 8.78
C SER A 168 26.21 5.69 8.10
N GLU A 169 25.59 4.50 8.10
CA GLU A 169 24.22 4.26 7.68
C GLU A 169 23.35 3.94 8.90
N LYS A 170 22.07 4.24 8.82
CA LYS A 170 21.13 4.04 9.93
C LYS A 170 19.81 3.48 9.43
N PHE A 171 19.24 2.57 10.19
CA PHE A 171 17.86 2.10 9.99
C PHE A 171 17.12 1.95 11.32
N ILE A 172 15.80 2.01 11.25
CA ILE A 172 14.93 1.96 12.42
C ILE A 172 14.36 0.56 12.60
N VAL A 173 14.39 0.06 13.83
CA VAL A 173 13.76 -1.20 14.25
C VAL A 173 12.64 -0.88 15.22
N GLU A 174 11.41 -1.13 14.81
CA GLU A 174 10.21 -0.94 15.64
C GLU A 174 9.73 -2.30 16.16
N CYS A 175 9.79 -2.54 17.45
CA CYS A 175 9.41 -3.83 18.04
C CYS A 175 7.97 -4.24 17.78
N ASN A 176 7.03 -3.29 17.73
CA ASN A 176 5.64 -3.52 17.36
C ASN A 176 5.49 -4.08 15.94
N LYS A 177 6.22 -3.54 14.95
CA LYS A 177 6.18 -4.06 13.57
C LYS A 177 6.73 -5.48 13.49
N LEU A 178 7.80 -5.79 14.23
CA LEU A 178 8.37 -7.14 14.28
C LEU A 178 7.42 -8.17 14.90
N VAL A 179 6.68 -7.77 15.94
CA VAL A 179 5.65 -8.62 16.55
C VAL A 179 4.52 -8.89 15.56
N ASP A 180 4.15 -7.88 14.76
CA ASP A 180 3.07 -8.00 13.79
C ASP A 180 3.50 -8.84 12.56
N GLN A 181 4.73 -8.67 12.04
CA GLN A 181 5.30 -9.50 10.98
C GLN A 181 5.40 -10.98 11.39
N ALA A 182 5.88 -11.27 12.59
CA ALA A 182 5.94 -12.63 13.11
C ALA A 182 4.55 -13.28 13.27
N ARG A 183 3.49 -12.49 13.30
CA ARG A 183 2.09 -12.97 13.34
C ARG A 183 1.52 -13.25 11.96
N GLU A 184 1.90 -12.50 10.92
CA GLU A 184 1.41 -12.67 9.54
C GLU A 184 2.01 -13.89 8.84
N GLU A 185 3.28 -14.22 9.06
CA GLU A 185 3.97 -15.34 8.43
C GLU A 185 3.42 -16.72 8.79
N ASN A 186 2.51 -16.82 9.76
CA ASN A 186 2.11 -18.08 10.39
C ASN A 186 0.67 -18.55 10.12
N ARG A 187 -0.02 -18.01 9.10
CA ARG A 187 -1.46 -18.32 8.89
C ARG A 187 -1.74 -19.08 7.60
N LYS A 188 -2.19 -20.34 7.71
CA LYS A 188 -2.80 -21.08 6.58
C LYS A 188 -3.85 -22.13 6.95
N TYR A 189 -4.16 -22.42 8.22
CA TYR A 189 -5.05 -23.52 8.61
C TYR A 189 -5.98 -23.16 9.76
N GLU A 190 -7.24 -23.59 9.71
CA GLU A 190 -8.24 -23.31 10.75
C GLU A 190 -7.97 -24.05 12.06
N ASN A 191 -7.35 -25.26 11.98
CA ASN A 191 -6.99 -26.06 13.16
C ASN A 191 -5.88 -27.06 12.85
N PHE A 192 -5.32 -27.68 13.91
CA PHE A 192 -4.23 -28.64 13.79
C PHE A 192 -4.57 -29.86 12.92
N PHE A 193 -5.81 -30.33 12.96
CA PHE A 193 -6.25 -31.48 12.14
C PHE A 193 -6.39 -31.09 10.68
N ASP A 194 -6.82 -29.87 10.41
CA ASP A 194 -6.89 -29.32 9.06
C ASP A 194 -5.49 -29.18 8.45
N MET A 195 -4.53 -28.69 9.21
CA MET A 195 -3.13 -28.64 8.81
C MET A 195 -2.57 -30.04 8.48
N LEU A 196 -2.84 -31.03 9.32
CA LEU A 196 -2.34 -32.39 9.08
C LEU A 196 -2.97 -33.05 7.85
N LYS A 197 -4.22 -32.70 7.55
CA LYS A 197 -4.98 -33.28 6.44
C LYS A 197 -4.62 -32.63 5.09
N ASN A 198 -4.35 -31.32 5.07
CA ASN A 198 -4.13 -30.53 3.87
C ASN A 198 -2.67 -30.07 3.70
N ARG A 199 -1.74 -30.73 4.38
CA ARG A 199 -0.32 -30.41 4.36
C ARG A 199 0.30 -30.74 3.00
N ASP A 200 0.85 -29.74 2.32
CA ASP A 200 1.62 -29.94 1.10
C ASP A 200 3.09 -30.33 1.38
N GLU A 201 3.79 -30.83 0.36
CA GLU A 201 5.18 -31.28 0.50
C GLU A 201 6.14 -30.13 0.83
N GLU A 202 5.92 -28.92 0.30
CA GLU A 202 6.77 -27.76 0.55
C GLU A 202 6.69 -27.32 2.01
N LEU A 203 5.46 -27.28 2.56
CA LEU A 203 5.26 -26.92 3.96
C LEU A 203 5.84 -27.97 4.92
N PHE A 204 5.81 -29.25 4.51
CA PHE A 204 6.45 -30.32 5.29
C PHE A 204 7.97 -30.13 5.34
N ILE A 205 8.59 -29.79 4.21
CA ILE A 205 10.03 -29.54 4.11
C ILE A 205 10.41 -28.33 4.95
N ASP A 206 9.67 -27.24 4.87
CA ASP A 206 9.89 -26.02 5.65
C ASP A 206 9.74 -26.26 7.16
N ASP A 207 8.72 -26.99 7.57
CA ASP A 207 8.50 -27.34 8.96
C ASP A 207 9.60 -28.26 9.50
N TRP A 208 10.07 -29.18 8.67
CA TRP A 208 11.19 -30.07 9.02
C TRP A 208 12.49 -29.29 9.16
N HIS A 209 12.81 -28.40 8.19
CA HIS A 209 13.96 -27.51 8.26
C HIS A 209 13.90 -26.61 9.50
N TYR A 210 12.72 -26.06 9.80
CA TYR A 210 12.55 -25.23 10.99
C TYR A 210 12.74 -26.04 12.28
N LEU A 211 12.17 -27.23 12.36
CA LEU A 211 12.32 -28.15 13.51
C LEU A 211 13.79 -28.49 13.76
N VAL A 212 14.53 -28.85 12.70
CA VAL A 212 15.94 -29.23 12.77
C VAL A 212 16.82 -28.07 13.20
N ASN A 213 16.56 -26.86 12.66
CA ASN A 213 17.41 -25.68 12.91
C ASN A 213 17.09 -24.98 14.23
N PHE A 214 15.84 -25.01 14.70
CA PHE A 214 15.39 -24.24 15.84
C PHE A 214 14.87 -25.05 17.03
N GLY A 215 14.68 -26.35 16.86
CA GLY A 215 14.29 -27.31 17.88
C GLY A 215 12.78 -27.35 18.19
N TRP A 216 12.36 -28.43 18.86
CA TRP A 216 10.95 -28.78 19.11
C TRP A 216 10.12 -27.67 19.79
N LYS A 217 10.70 -26.97 20.77
CA LYS A 217 9.97 -25.93 21.50
C LYS A 217 9.58 -24.76 20.60
N LYS A 218 10.53 -24.27 19.80
CA LYS A 218 10.27 -23.18 18.84
C LYS A 218 9.33 -23.62 17.72
N TYR A 219 9.43 -24.88 17.28
CA TYR A 219 8.52 -25.47 16.32
C TYR A 219 7.08 -25.52 16.87
N CYS A 220 6.88 -25.98 18.10
CA CYS A 220 5.56 -25.95 18.74
C CYS A 220 4.99 -24.53 18.90
N ASP A 221 5.83 -23.55 19.23
CA ASP A 221 5.42 -22.16 19.32
C ASP A 221 5.03 -21.59 17.94
N ARG A 222 5.77 -21.96 16.87
CA ARG A 222 5.43 -21.65 15.48
C ARG A 222 4.09 -22.26 15.08
N ILE A 223 3.86 -23.53 15.39
CA ILE A 223 2.60 -24.23 15.12
C ILE A 223 1.43 -23.56 15.85
N LYS A 224 1.58 -23.25 17.16
CA LYS A 224 0.53 -22.57 17.92
C LYS A 224 0.14 -21.20 17.32
N LYS A 225 1.10 -20.45 16.80
CA LYS A 225 0.84 -19.17 16.14
C LYS A 225 0.05 -19.30 14.83
N ARG A 226 0.15 -20.45 14.14
CA ARG A 226 -0.64 -20.74 12.92
C ARG A 226 -2.14 -20.93 13.20
N PHE A 227 -2.52 -21.17 14.44
CA PHE A 227 -3.91 -21.38 14.87
C PHE A 227 -4.51 -20.20 15.62
N GLN A 228 -3.81 -19.06 15.66
CA GLN A 228 -4.42 -17.85 16.19
C GLN A 228 -5.47 -17.33 15.19
N ASP A 229 -6.67 -17.09 15.69
CA ASP A 229 -7.79 -16.57 14.91
C ASP A 229 -7.42 -15.24 14.24
N THR A 230 -7.68 -15.15 12.94
CA THR A 230 -7.40 -13.96 12.17
C THR A 230 -8.15 -12.74 12.69
N GLU A 231 -9.37 -12.96 13.15
CA GLU A 231 -10.23 -11.93 13.71
C GLU A 231 -9.70 -11.40 15.05
N GLU A 232 -9.20 -12.29 15.92
CA GLU A 232 -8.57 -11.89 17.18
C GLU A 232 -7.36 -11.00 16.94
N VAL A 233 -6.53 -11.34 15.95
CA VAL A 233 -5.34 -10.55 15.60
C VAL A 233 -5.71 -9.20 15.03
N TYR A 234 -6.70 -9.14 14.13
CA TYR A 234 -7.19 -7.88 13.60
C TYR A 234 -7.74 -6.99 14.72
N ASN A 235 -8.55 -7.52 15.62
CA ASN A 235 -9.08 -6.75 16.74
C ASN A 235 -7.99 -6.24 17.70
N VAL A 236 -6.91 -7.01 17.91
CA VAL A 236 -5.74 -6.55 18.67
C VAL A 236 -5.01 -5.43 17.95
N TRP A 237 -4.79 -5.56 16.64
CA TRP A 237 -4.19 -4.52 15.80
C TRP A 237 -5.05 -3.26 15.80
N ARG A 238 -6.34 -3.38 15.50
CA ARG A 238 -7.30 -2.27 15.43
C ARG A 238 -7.33 -1.45 16.71
N LYS A 239 -7.35 -2.10 17.88
CA LYS A 239 -7.34 -1.42 19.19
C LYS A 239 -6.18 -0.46 19.40
N LYS A 240 -5.06 -0.63 18.71
CA LYS A 240 -3.90 0.28 18.79
C LYS A 240 -4.14 1.57 17.99
N TYR A 241 -4.94 1.52 16.94
CA TYR A 241 -5.17 2.62 16.01
C TYR A 241 -6.45 3.41 16.33
N ILE A 242 -7.38 2.84 17.12
CA ILE A 242 -8.56 3.57 17.59
C ILE A 242 -8.09 4.74 18.47
N PRO A 243 -8.51 5.98 18.12
CA PRO A 243 -8.13 7.14 18.91
C PRO A 243 -8.75 7.07 20.31
N ASN A 244 -7.92 7.26 21.33
CA ASN A 244 -8.42 7.40 22.69
C ASN A 244 -9.03 8.79 22.92
N ALA A 245 -9.75 8.97 24.04
CA ALA A 245 -10.42 10.23 24.37
C ALA A 245 -9.46 11.45 24.39
N ARG A 246 -8.18 11.25 24.76
CA ARG A 246 -7.17 12.30 24.76
C ARG A 246 -6.81 12.72 23.33
N LYS A 247 -6.64 11.75 22.41
CA LYS A 247 -6.37 12.02 20.99
C LYS A 247 -7.53 12.75 20.36
N LEU A 248 -8.78 12.27 20.56
CA LEU A 248 -9.99 12.92 20.05
C LEU A 248 -10.14 14.36 20.58
N LYS A 249 -9.85 14.59 21.87
CA LYS A 249 -9.87 15.94 22.44
C LYS A 249 -8.82 16.85 21.80
N LYS A 250 -7.63 16.31 21.50
CA LYS A 250 -6.58 17.06 20.80
C LYS A 250 -7.02 17.42 19.38
N GLN A 251 -7.56 16.45 18.65
CA GLN A 251 -8.07 16.66 17.29
C GLN A 251 -9.17 17.74 17.24
N ARG A 252 -10.12 17.76 18.19
CA ARG A 252 -11.16 18.82 18.28
C ARG A 252 -10.59 20.21 18.56
N ALA A 253 -9.46 20.29 19.24
CA ALA A 253 -8.81 21.56 19.57
C ALA A 253 -7.81 22.05 18.51
N GLU A 254 -7.43 21.18 17.60
CA GLU A 254 -6.49 21.48 16.51
C GLU A 254 -7.20 22.31 15.44
N LYS A 255 -6.58 23.41 15.05
CA LYS A 255 -7.01 24.23 13.91
C LYS A 255 -6.20 23.83 12.70
N LEU A 256 -6.89 23.44 11.65
CA LEU A 256 -6.30 23.12 10.36
C LEU A 256 -6.36 24.36 9.47
N ASP A 257 -5.43 24.49 8.53
CA ASP A 257 -5.38 25.65 7.61
C ASP A 257 -6.60 25.66 6.68
N TYR A 258 -7.09 24.49 6.29
CA TYR A 258 -8.25 24.28 5.46
C TYR A 258 -9.27 23.41 6.21
N GLU A 259 -10.44 23.95 6.48
CA GLU A 259 -11.51 23.31 7.27
C GLU A 259 -12.83 23.31 6.48
N PRO A 260 -12.95 22.49 5.41
CA PRO A 260 -14.16 22.43 4.59
C PRO A 260 -15.34 21.83 5.35
N CYS A 261 -16.56 22.27 5.03
CA CYS A 261 -17.77 21.62 5.52
C CYS A 261 -18.03 20.33 4.73
N ILE A 262 -18.21 19.21 5.45
CA ILE A 262 -18.50 17.89 4.86
C ILE A 262 -19.99 17.57 5.06
N SER A 263 -20.74 17.46 3.96
CA SER A 263 -22.12 16.96 3.96
C SER A 263 -22.12 15.43 3.89
N ILE A 264 -22.57 14.78 4.95
CA ILE A 264 -22.72 13.33 5.00
C ILE A 264 -24.11 12.98 4.49
N ILE A 265 -24.19 12.21 3.42
CA ILE A 265 -25.43 11.87 2.71
C ILE A 265 -25.87 10.46 3.10
N VAL A 266 -27.10 10.35 3.60
CA VAL A 266 -27.66 9.08 4.07
C VAL A 266 -29.05 8.87 3.47
N PRO A 267 -29.24 7.86 2.60
CA PRO A 267 -30.56 7.40 2.21
C PRO A 267 -31.16 6.52 3.31
N THR A 268 -32.44 6.69 3.64
CA THR A 268 -33.15 5.83 4.59
C THR A 268 -34.44 5.28 3.99
N TYR A 269 -34.75 4.03 4.35
CA TYR A 269 -36.03 3.38 4.06
C TYR A 269 -36.30 2.31 5.11
N LYS A 270 -37.29 2.58 6.01
CA LYS A 270 -37.68 1.66 7.11
C LYS A 270 -36.49 1.19 7.96
N THR A 271 -35.55 2.08 8.19
CA THR A 271 -34.31 1.78 8.93
C THR A 271 -34.68 1.44 10.40
N PRO A 272 -34.17 0.32 10.93
CA PRO A 272 -34.35 -0.02 12.33
C PRO A 272 -33.86 1.09 13.27
N GLU A 273 -34.62 1.45 14.26
CA GLU A 273 -34.36 2.54 15.21
C GLU A 273 -32.94 2.45 15.82
N LYS A 274 -32.51 1.23 16.19
CA LYS A 274 -31.20 0.97 16.76
C LYS A 274 -30.09 1.39 15.80
N PHE A 275 -30.11 0.92 14.55
CA PHE A 275 -29.08 1.18 13.57
C PHE A 275 -29.01 2.66 13.22
N LEU A 276 -30.16 3.28 13.00
CA LEU A 276 -30.27 4.71 12.74
C LEU A 276 -29.66 5.56 13.87
N LYS A 277 -29.91 5.22 15.12
CA LYS A 277 -29.32 5.92 16.27
C LYS A 277 -27.83 5.75 16.34
N GLU A 278 -27.33 4.53 16.17
CA GLU A 278 -25.90 4.21 16.20
C GLU A 278 -25.16 4.91 15.05
N MET A 279 -25.72 4.95 13.85
CA MET A 279 -25.21 5.70 12.70
C MET A 279 -25.14 7.21 13.02
N ILE A 280 -26.25 7.83 13.47
CA ILE A 280 -26.28 9.26 13.81
C ILE A 280 -25.29 9.59 14.93
N ASP A 281 -25.19 8.73 15.95
CA ASP A 281 -24.24 8.94 17.06
C ASP A 281 -22.78 8.81 16.59
N SER A 282 -22.46 7.95 15.61
CA SER A 282 -21.13 7.85 15.02
C SER A 282 -20.71 9.17 14.33
N VAL A 283 -21.65 9.83 13.65
CA VAL A 283 -21.43 11.14 13.02
C VAL A 283 -21.31 12.25 14.07
N ARG A 284 -22.19 12.29 15.06
CA ARG A 284 -22.17 13.32 16.12
C ARG A 284 -20.90 13.27 16.98
N ASN A 285 -20.33 12.08 17.13
CA ASN A 285 -19.13 11.86 17.93
C ASN A 285 -17.82 12.12 17.17
N GLN A 286 -17.88 12.55 15.90
CA GLN A 286 -16.68 12.89 15.12
C GLN A 286 -15.81 13.93 15.85
N SER A 287 -14.50 13.77 15.72
CA SER A 287 -13.53 14.73 16.26
C SER A 287 -13.41 16.00 15.40
N TYR A 288 -13.78 15.95 14.13
CA TYR A 288 -13.95 17.11 13.26
C TYR A 288 -15.38 17.63 13.37
N GLU A 289 -15.58 18.93 13.56
CA GLU A 289 -16.89 19.50 13.90
C GLU A 289 -17.60 20.19 12.74
N ASN A 290 -16.89 20.53 11.64
CA ASN A 290 -17.47 21.21 10.49
C ASN A 290 -18.12 20.23 9.50
N TRP A 291 -19.21 19.64 9.88
CA TRP A 291 -20.02 18.71 9.09
C TRP A 291 -21.50 19.00 9.20
N GLU A 292 -22.26 18.49 8.28
CA GLU A 292 -23.72 18.37 8.35
C GLU A 292 -24.14 16.96 7.93
N LEU A 293 -25.24 16.46 8.51
CA LEU A 293 -25.82 15.16 8.18
C LEU A 293 -27.14 15.40 7.44
N CYS A 294 -27.17 14.96 6.18
CA CYS A 294 -28.31 15.11 5.29
C CYS A 294 -28.99 13.76 5.06
N ILE A 295 -30.21 13.58 5.51
CA ILE A 295 -30.97 12.34 5.44
C ILE A 295 -32.12 12.48 4.44
N GLY A 296 -32.21 11.56 3.46
CA GLY A 296 -33.32 11.44 2.52
C GLY A 296 -34.16 10.23 2.87
N ASP A 297 -35.37 10.46 3.42
CA ASP A 297 -36.20 9.39 3.96
C ASP A 297 -37.36 9.03 3.05
N GLY A 298 -37.37 7.79 2.53
CA GLY A 298 -38.44 7.20 1.72
C GLY A 298 -39.42 6.33 2.51
N SER A 299 -39.43 6.38 3.84
CA SER A 299 -40.21 5.45 4.70
C SER A 299 -41.72 5.66 4.67
N VAL A 300 -42.23 6.70 4.09
CA VAL A 300 -43.60 7.15 3.78
C VAL A 300 -44.71 6.72 4.79
N THR A 301 -44.78 5.45 5.17
CA THR A 301 -45.85 4.87 5.98
C THR A 301 -45.45 4.58 7.43
N GLU A 302 -44.16 4.81 7.77
CA GLU A 302 -43.60 4.51 9.08
C GLU A 302 -42.86 5.72 9.65
N ASP A 303 -43.33 6.20 10.81
CA ASP A 303 -42.74 7.39 11.44
C ASP A 303 -41.45 7.11 12.25
N THR A 304 -40.94 5.88 12.25
CA THR A 304 -39.75 5.49 13.04
C THR A 304 -38.55 6.36 12.72
N VAL A 305 -38.18 6.46 11.45
CA VAL A 305 -37.05 7.26 11.00
C VAL A 305 -37.25 8.73 11.36
N LYS A 306 -38.43 9.27 11.00
CA LYS A 306 -38.81 10.66 11.28
C LYS A 306 -38.71 11.00 12.75
N ASN A 307 -39.35 10.20 13.64
CA ASN A 307 -39.35 10.46 15.07
C ASN A 307 -37.94 10.43 15.67
N VAL A 308 -37.10 9.49 15.25
CA VAL A 308 -35.72 9.42 15.70
C VAL A 308 -34.96 10.66 15.25
N VAL A 309 -34.97 10.98 13.97
CA VAL A 309 -34.20 12.11 13.42
C VAL A 309 -34.65 13.44 14.02
N GLU A 310 -35.97 13.68 14.16
CA GLU A 310 -36.51 14.89 14.81
C GLU A 310 -36.04 15.03 16.28
N SER A 311 -35.87 13.90 16.99
CA SER A 311 -35.35 13.91 18.36
C SER A 311 -33.90 14.39 18.44
N TYR A 312 -33.08 14.07 17.40
CA TYR A 312 -31.70 14.52 17.26
C TYR A 312 -31.60 15.97 16.74
N GLN A 313 -32.43 16.38 15.80
CA GLN A 313 -32.51 17.76 15.28
C GLN A 313 -32.79 18.81 16.35
N LYS A 314 -33.56 18.43 17.41
CA LYS A 314 -33.81 19.29 18.58
C LYS A 314 -32.51 19.58 19.35
N LYS A 315 -31.54 18.69 19.29
CA LYS A 315 -30.24 18.75 20.02
C LYS A 315 -29.10 19.22 19.17
N ASP A 316 -29.13 18.95 17.85
CA ASP A 316 -28.05 19.25 16.91
C ASP A 316 -28.62 19.75 15.58
N LYS A 317 -28.39 21.03 15.28
CA LYS A 317 -28.93 21.72 14.08
C LYS A 317 -28.19 21.35 12.79
N ARG A 318 -27.08 20.66 12.88
CA ARG A 318 -26.33 20.16 11.71
C ARG A 318 -27.02 18.96 11.05
N ILE A 319 -28.00 18.35 11.71
CA ILE A 319 -28.77 17.23 11.18
C ILE A 319 -29.97 17.77 10.41
N LYS A 320 -30.03 17.43 9.13
CA LYS A 320 -31.09 17.82 8.19
C LYS A 320 -31.81 16.57 7.69
N MET A 321 -33.09 16.66 7.38
CA MET A 321 -33.85 15.55 6.81
C MET A 321 -34.88 16.07 5.81
N LEU A 322 -35.01 15.36 4.71
CA LEU A 322 -36.07 15.52 3.73
C LEU A 322 -36.90 14.24 3.70
N CYS A 323 -38.17 14.31 4.17
CA CYS A 323 -39.15 13.23 4.06
C CYS A 323 -39.75 13.24 2.65
N LEU A 324 -39.72 12.10 1.97
CA LEU A 324 -40.31 11.95 0.66
C LEU A 324 -41.78 11.52 0.73
N SER A 325 -42.54 11.85 -0.28
CA SER A 325 -43.95 11.42 -0.43
C SER A 325 -44.10 9.99 -0.92
N GLU A 326 -43.05 9.43 -1.50
CA GLU A 326 -42.93 8.05 -2.00
C GLU A 326 -41.51 7.54 -1.88
N ASN A 327 -41.29 6.23 -1.86
CA ASN A 327 -39.97 5.64 -1.91
C ASN A 327 -39.42 5.68 -3.36
N LEU A 328 -38.38 6.46 -3.57
CA LEU A 328 -37.75 6.64 -4.88
C LEU A 328 -36.63 5.62 -5.17
N GLY A 329 -36.46 4.62 -4.30
CA GLY A 329 -35.33 3.68 -4.37
C GLY A 329 -34.05 4.29 -3.80
N ILE A 330 -32.95 3.51 -3.79
CA ILE A 330 -31.72 3.93 -3.13
C ILE A 330 -31.13 5.18 -3.81
N ALA A 331 -31.03 5.21 -5.13
CA ALA A 331 -30.51 6.37 -5.87
C ALA A 331 -31.37 7.63 -5.65
N GLY A 332 -32.72 7.48 -5.69
CA GLY A 332 -33.64 8.60 -5.50
C GLY A 332 -33.62 9.16 -4.08
N ASN A 333 -33.59 8.29 -3.06
CA ASN A 333 -33.48 8.71 -1.65
C ASN A 333 -32.12 9.38 -1.37
N THR A 334 -31.04 8.88 -1.99
CA THR A 334 -29.70 9.50 -1.89
C THR A 334 -29.71 10.89 -2.54
N ASN A 335 -30.30 11.04 -3.72
CA ASN A 335 -30.43 12.35 -4.39
C ASN A 335 -31.27 13.33 -3.57
N ALA A 336 -32.30 12.87 -2.87
CA ALA A 336 -33.08 13.69 -1.94
C ALA A 336 -32.21 14.20 -0.78
N ALA A 337 -31.39 13.35 -0.19
CA ALA A 337 -30.41 13.77 0.82
C ALA A 337 -29.39 14.76 0.24
N LEU A 338 -28.90 14.50 -0.97
CA LEU A 338 -27.95 15.38 -1.68
C LEU A 338 -28.54 16.76 -1.96
N SER A 339 -29.85 16.86 -2.27
CA SER A 339 -30.50 18.13 -2.59
C SER A 339 -30.52 19.15 -1.45
N ILE A 340 -30.37 18.70 -0.20
CA ILE A 340 -30.32 19.55 1.00
C ILE A 340 -28.90 19.76 1.55
N ALA A 341 -27.88 19.21 0.84
CA ALA A 341 -26.48 19.34 1.20
C ALA A 341 -25.92 20.69 0.78
N THR A 342 -25.21 21.36 1.69
CA THR A 342 -24.66 22.72 1.49
C THR A 342 -23.15 22.79 1.75
N GLY A 343 -22.50 21.68 2.14
CA GLY A 343 -21.07 21.63 2.42
C GLY A 343 -20.20 21.65 1.16
N ASP A 344 -18.92 21.79 1.36
CA ASP A 344 -17.90 21.84 0.30
C ASP A 344 -17.58 20.46 -0.30
N TYR A 345 -17.76 19.41 0.52
CA TYR A 345 -17.58 18.01 0.14
C TYR A 345 -18.78 17.15 0.52
N ILE A 346 -18.99 16.11 -0.24
CA ILE A 346 -20.04 15.10 -0.06
C ILE A 346 -19.39 13.80 0.37
N ALA A 347 -19.81 13.26 1.52
CA ALA A 347 -19.41 11.95 2.03
C ALA A 347 -20.59 10.99 1.99
N LEU A 348 -20.39 9.76 1.52
CA LEU A 348 -21.45 8.74 1.46
C LEU A 348 -21.41 7.86 2.72
N LEU A 349 -22.58 7.66 3.32
CA LEU A 349 -22.75 6.79 4.49
C LEU A 349 -24.07 6.04 4.40
N ASP A 350 -24.03 4.73 4.59
CA ASP A 350 -25.24 3.91 4.64
C ASP A 350 -25.93 4.00 6.02
N HIS A 351 -27.26 3.82 6.00
CA HIS A 351 -28.12 4.07 7.17
C HIS A 351 -27.92 3.09 8.33
N ASP A 352 -27.25 1.99 8.11
CA ASP A 352 -26.98 0.90 9.07
C ASP A 352 -25.50 0.79 9.46
N ASP A 353 -24.62 1.57 8.83
CA ASP A 353 -23.19 1.58 9.06
C ASP A 353 -22.74 2.64 10.07
N ILE A 354 -21.45 2.64 10.39
CA ILE A 354 -20.87 3.62 11.31
C ILE A 354 -19.50 4.12 10.83
N LEU A 355 -19.18 5.35 11.19
CA LEU A 355 -17.84 5.94 10.97
C LEU A 355 -16.94 5.76 12.20
N ALA A 356 -15.64 5.58 11.97
CA ALA A 356 -14.64 5.72 13.03
C ALA A 356 -14.70 7.14 13.64
N PRO A 357 -14.44 7.32 14.95
CA PRO A 357 -14.68 8.60 15.63
C PRO A 357 -13.78 9.76 15.18
N ASP A 358 -12.75 9.50 14.41
CA ASP A 358 -11.88 10.50 13.80
C ASP A 358 -11.88 10.44 12.25
N ALA A 359 -12.86 9.80 11.64
CA ALA A 359 -12.91 9.62 10.18
C ALA A 359 -12.81 10.95 9.42
N LEU A 360 -13.68 11.90 9.75
CA LEU A 360 -13.70 13.21 9.08
C LEU A 360 -12.44 14.03 9.37
N TYR A 361 -11.89 13.92 10.58
CA TYR A 361 -10.63 14.59 10.93
C TYR A 361 -9.46 14.06 10.09
N GLU A 362 -9.33 12.74 9.97
CA GLU A 362 -8.23 12.13 9.20
C GLU A 362 -8.36 12.46 7.70
N VAL A 363 -9.59 12.51 7.16
CA VAL A 363 -9.84 12.97 5.79
C VAL A 363 -9.41 14.42 5.59
N VAL A 364 -9.86 15.35 6.45
CA VAL A 364 -9.53 16.78 6.32
C VAL A 364 -8.05 17.03 6.59
N LYS A 365 -7.46 16.31 7.53
CA LYS A 365 -6.02 16.36 7.80
C LYS A 365 -5.22 15.92 6.57
N TRP A 366 -5.63 14.83 5.90
CA TRP A 366 -5.00 14.38 4.66
C TRP A 366 -5.06 15.45 3.57
N MET A 367 -6.22 16.11 3.38
CA MET A 367 -6.33 17.25 2.48
C MET A 367 -5.29 18.32 2.79
N ASN A 368 -5.15 18.71 4.07
CA ASN A 368 -4.20 19.73 4.49
C ASN A 368 -2.73 19.37 4.24
N GLU A 369 -2.39 18.08 4.36
CA GLU A 369 -1.03 17.57 4.19
C GLU A 369 -0.65 17.39 2.71
N HIS A 370 -1.63 17.34 1.77
CA HIS A 370 -1.40 17.08 0.36
C HIS A 370 -1.87 18.25 -0.52
N TYR A 371 -3.09 18.22 -1.03
CA TYR A 371 -3.58 19.13 -2.07
C TYR A 371 -4.51 20.23 -1.54
N LYS A 372 -4.82 20.23 -0.24
CA LYS A 372 -5.76 21.19 0.39
C LYS A 372 -7.08 21.29 -0.36
N ASP A 373 -7.40 22.50 -0.81
CA ASP A 373 -8.61 22.84 -1.56
C ASP A 373 -8.58 22.35 -3.03
N GLU A 374 -7.50 21.75 -3.51
CA GLU A 374 -7.44 21.13 -4.84
C GLU A 374 -7.78 19.63 -4.81
N THR A 375 -7.95 19.03 -3.63
CA THR A 375 -8.38 17.64 -3.52
C THR A 375 -9.78 17.46 -4.07
N ASP A 376 -9.97 16.54 -5.01
CA ASP A 376 -11.24 16.31 -5.70
C ASP A 376 -12.02 15.14 -5.10
N VAL A 377 -11.35 14.01 -4.95
CA VAL A 377 -11.91 12.77 -4.39
C VAL A 377 -10.96 12.21 -3.35
N ILE A 378 -11.52 11.73 -2.25
CA ILE A 378 -10.82 10.97 -1.21
C ILE A 378 -11.59 9.69 -0.91
N TYR A 379 -10.87 8.59 -0.68
CA TYR A 379 -11.43 7.36 -0.13
C TYR A 379 -10.53 6.79 0.97
N THR A 380 -11.11 5.90 1.77
CA THR A 380 -10.42 5.32 2.93
C THR A 380 -10.49 3.79 2.92
N ASP A 381 -9.71 3.15 3.79
CA ASP A 381 -9.91 1.73 4.10
C ASP A 381 -11.20 1.52 4.89
N GLU A 382 -11.70 0.30 4.87
CA GLU A 382 -12.91 -0.12 5.57
C GLU A 382 -12.72 -1.47 6.25
N ASP A 383 -13.58 -1.81 7.18
CA ASP A 383 -13.73 -3.17 7.73
C ASP A 383 -15.21 -3.53 7.87
N LYS A 384 -15.47 -4.75 8.27
CA LYS A 384 -16.80 -5.19 8.65
C LYS A 384 -16.95 -5.21 10.16
N VAL A 385 -18.18 -4.98 10.61
CA VAL A 385 -18.54 -5.04 12.04
C VAL A 385 -19.80 -5.87 12.26
N SER A 386 -19.84 -6.63 13.35
CA SER A 386 -21.03 -7.39 13.75
C SER A 386 -22.21 -6.47 14.04
N PHE A 387 -23.44 -7.01 13.93
CA PHE A 387 -24.69 -6.24 14.13
C PHE A 387 -24.77 -5.54 15.50
N ASP A 388 -24.07 -6.06 16.50
CA ASP A 388 -24.02 -5.50 17.86
C ASP A 388 -22.78 -4.64 18.14
N LEU A 389 -21.96 -4.37 17.12
CA LEU A 389 -20.75 -3.53 17.14
C LEU A 389 -19.64 -4.01 18.07
N LYS A 390 -19.56 -5.31 18.36
CA LYS A 390 -18.53 -5.85 19.24
C LYS A 390 -17.31 -6.39 18.50
N ASP A 391 -17.56 -7.10 17.39
CA ASP A 391 -16.55 -7.81 16.65
C ASP A 391 -16.31 -7.13 15.31
N TYR A 392 -15.06 -6.81 15.03
CA TYR A 392 -14.61 -6.21 13.79
C TYR A 392 -13.74 -7.22 13.04
N PHE A 393 -13.99 -7.38 11.73
CA PHE A 393 -13.40 -8.44 10.94
C PHE A 393 -13.27 -8.03 9.46
N GLU A 394 -12.60 -8.85 8.67
CA GLU A 394 -12.41 -8.66 7.22
C GLU A 394 -12.03 -7.23 6.83
N PRO A 395 -10.88 -6.68 7.33
CA PRO A 395 -10.42 -5.38 6.89
C PRO A 395 -10.09 -5.38 5.41
N HIS A 396 -10.52 -4.34 4.71
CA HIS A 396 -10.15 -4.08 3.33
C HIS A 396 -9.15 -2.92 3.29
N PHE A 397 -7.87 -3.26 3.28
CA PHE A 397 -6.78 -2.31 3.05
C PHE A 397 -6.64 -2.08 1.54
N LYS A 398 -6.93 -0.87 1.12
CA LYS A 398 -7.02 -0.53 -0.30
C LYS A 398 -5.67 -0.05 -0.83
N SER A 399 -5.46 -0.21 -2.13
CA SER A 399 -4.32 0.43 -2.81
C SER A 399 -4.59 1.90 -3.05
N ASP A 400 -3.53 2.67 -3.32
CA ASP A 400 -3.66 3.99 -3.91
C ASP A 400 -4.43 3.91 -5.23
N TYR A 401 -4.95 5.06 -5.70
CA TYR A 401 -5.80 5.10 -6.86
C TYR A 401 -5.18 4.40 -8.07
N ASN A 402 -5.92 3.44 -8.62
CA ASN A 402 -5.54 2.69 -9.79
C ASN A 402 -6.75 2.55 -10.73
N LEU A 403 -6.63 3.12 -11.93
CA LEU A 403 -7.69 3.14 -12.92
C LEU A 403 -8.10 1.75 -13.39
N ASP A 404 -7.14 0.86 -13.62
CA ASP A 404 -7.44 -0.50 -14.08
C ASP A 404 -8.13 -1.32 -12.98
N LEU A 405 -7.74 -1.11 -11.71
CA LEU A 405 -8.38 -1.78 -10.59
C LEU A 405 -9.82 -1.30 -10.40
N ILE A 406 -10.09 0.02 -10.48
CA ILE A 406 -11.47 0.53 -10.37
C ILE A 406 -12.34 0.11 -11.55
N ARG A 407 -11.78 -0.14 -12.71
CA ARG A 407 -12.49 -0.74 -13.86
C ARG A 407 -12.75 -2.23 -13.71
N SER A 408 -12.08 -2.90 -12.81
CA SER A 408 -12.23 -4.34 -12.55
C SER A 408 -13.09 -4.65 -11.34
N ASN A 409 -13.18 -3.76 -10.37
CA ASN A 409 -13.91 -3.95 -9.11
C ASN A 409 -14.15 -2.60 -8.43
N ASN A 410 -15.31 -2.44 -7.78
CA ASN A 410 -15.58 -1.25 -6.94
C ASN A 410 -14.80 -1.33 -5.61
N TYR A 411 -13.46 -1.28 -5.67
CA TYR A 411 -12.64 -1.38 -4.47
C TYR A 411 -12.68 -0.12 -3.60
N ILE A 412 -13.08 1.03 -4.15
CA ILE A 412 -13.18 2.30 -3.41
C ILE A 412 -14.33 2.27 -2.41
N CYS A 413 -15.51 1.84 -2.82
CA CYS A 413 -16.74 1.64 -2.05
C CYS A 413 -16.96 2.68 -0.92
N HIS A 414 -16.50 2.40 0.31
CA HIS A 414 -16.63 3.24 1.51
C HIS A 414 -15.27 3.50 2.18
N LEU A 415 -15.00 4.58 2.90
CA LEU A 415 -15.72 5.86 2.85
C LEU A 415 -15.33 6.60 1.57
N PHE A 416 -16.29 7.06 0.82
CA PHE A 416 -16.07 7.89 -0.36
C PHE A 416 -16.44 9.34 -0.06
N VAL A 417 -15.54 10.26 -0.41
CA VAL A 417 -15.72 11.70 -0.21
C VAL A 417 -15.35 12.42 -1.52
N ALA A 418 -16.24 13.24 -2.05
CA ALA A 418 -16.01 13.98 -3.29
C ALA A 418 -16.34 15.46 -3.12
N ARG A 419 -15.61 16.33 -3.84
CA ARG A 419 -15.87 17.76 -3.90
C ARG A 419 -17.28 18.02 -4.42
N LYS A 420 -18.04 18.90 -3.74
CA LYS A 420 -19.43 19.24 -4.10
C LYS A 420 -19.57 19.71 -5.56
N SER A 421 -18.63 20.50 -6.07
CA SER A 421 -18.67 20.97 -7.46
C SER A 421 -18.57 19.85 -8.48
N ILE A 422 -17.80 18.79 -8.21
CA ILE A 422 -17.75 17.59 -9.05
C ILE A 422 -19.07 16.83 -8.99
N VAL A 423 -19.62 16.66 -7.78
CA VAL A 423 -20.90 15.99 -7.57
C VAL A 423 -22.03 16.72 -8.33
N ASP A 424 -22.02 18.05 -8.30
CA ASP A 424 -22.99 18.88 -9.05
C ASP A 424 -22.81 18.73 -10.57
N GLN A 425 -21.57 18.67 -11.03
CA GLN A 425 -21.24 18.49 -12.45
C GLN A 425 -21.70 17.12 -12.97
N VAL A 426 -21.52 16.03 -12.21
CA VAL A 426 -21.92 14.69 -12.62
C VAL A 426 -23.43 14.42 -12.46
N GLY A 427 -24.15 15.23 -11.68
CA GLY A 427 -25.61 15.23 -11.60
C GLY A 427 -26.21 14.18 -10.66
N GLY A 428 -25.47 13.74 -9.63
CA GLY A 428 -25.98 12.83 -8.61
C GLY A 428 -26.08 11.36 -9.04
N PHE A 429 -26.93 10.59 -8.38
CA PHE A 429 -27.08 9.15 -8.56
C PHE A 429 -28.12 8.82 -9.63
N ARG A 430 -27.89 7.77 -10.42
CA ARG A 430 -28.76 7.33 -11.52
C ARG A 430 -29.50 6.06 -11.17
N LYS A 431 -30.83 6.06 -11.26
CA LYS A 431 -31.72 4.96 -10.86
C LYS A 431 -31.49 3.68 -11.65
N GLU A 432 -31.09 3.80 -12.92
CA GLU A 432 -30.81 2.67 -13.79
C GLU A 432 -29.62 1.80 -13.34
N TYR A 433 -28.86 2.29 -12.34
CA TYR A 433 -27.75 1.58 -11.70
C TYR A 433 -28.07 1.14 -10.26
N ASP A 434 -29.33 1.19 -9.81
CA ASP A 434 -29.71 0.72 -8.47
C ASP A 434 -29.11 -0.66 -8.19
N GLY A 435 -28.44 -0.79 -7.05
CA GLY A 435 -27.63 -1.96 -6.66
C GLY A 435 -26.12 -1.83 -6.91
N SER A 436 -25.70 -0.92 -7.81
CA SER A 436 -24.31 -0.48 -8.04
C SER A 436 -24.29 1.03 -8.38
N GLN A 437 -25.24 1.79 -7.82
CA GLN A 437 -25.40 3.23 -8.07
C GLN A 437 -24.21 4.03 -7.53
N ASP A 438 -23.58 3.56 -6.47
CA ASP A 438 -22.34 4.09 -5.91
C ASP A 438 -21.16 3.91 -6.87
N TYR A 439 -21.03 2.73 -7.48
CA TYR A 439 -19.98 2.44 -8.45
C TYR A 439 -20.06 3.35 -9.68
N ASP A 440 -21.27 3.49 -10.26
CA ASP A 440 -21.51 4.43 -11.34
C ASP A 440 -21.17 5.88 -10.94
N PHE A 441 -21.58 6.28 -9.73
CA PHE A 441 -21.34 7.62 -9.22
C PHE A 441 -19.84 7.87 -8.98
N ILE A 442 -19.13 6.91 -8.37
CA ILE A 442 -17.69 6.98 -8.14
C ILE A 442 -16.93 7.14 -9.45
N LEU A 443 -17.24 6.29 -10.46
CA LEU A 443 -16.59 6.37 -11.78
C LEU A 443 -16.79 7.75 -12.40
N ARG A 444 -18.02 8.31 -12.38
CA ARG A 444 -18.29 9.64 -12.94
C ARG A 444 -17.57 10.76 -12.18
N CYS A 445 -17.48 10.67 -10.86
CA CYS A 445 -16.71 11.63 -10.05
C CYS A 445 -15.22 11.59 -10.41
N ILE A 446 -14.64 10.38 -10.50
CA ILE A 446 -13.23 10.18 -10.84
C ILE A 446 -12.91 10.72 -12.24
N GLU A 447 -13.80 10.55 -13.22
CA GLU A 447 -13.64 11.07 -14.58
C GLU A 447 -13.45 12.60 -14.62
N GLN A 448 -14.00 13.33 -13.65
CA GLN A 448 -13.90 14.78 -13.54
C GLN A 448 -12.80 15.24 -12.57
N SER A 449 -12.10 14.30 -11.93
CA SER A 449 -11.13 14.58 -10.88
C SER A 449 -9.71 14.65 -11.42
N LYS A 450 -8.91 15.58 -10.88
CA LYS A 450 -7.46 15.63 -11.08
C LYS A 450 -6.70 14.94 -9.96
N HIS A 451 -7.22 15.04 -8.74
CA HIS A 451 -6.59 14.52 -7.53
C HIS A 451 -7.54 13.54 -6.83
N VAL A 452 -7.22 12.25 -6.96
CA VAL A 452 -7.93 11.13 -6.30
C VAL A 452 -6.99 10.55 -5.26
N GLU A 453 -7.32 10.75 -3.97
CA GLU A 453 -6.45 10.48 -2.84
C GLU A 453 -6.94 9.29 -2.00
N HIS A 454 -6.01 8.51 -1.48
CA HIS A 454 -6.27 7.42 -0.56
C HIS A 454 -5.77 7.75 0.85
N VAL A 455 -6.64 7.66 1.84
CA VAL A 455 -6.26 7.71 3.26
C VAL A 455 -6.11 6.27 3.76
N PRO A 456 -4.89 5.75 3.98
CA PRO A 456 -4.66 4.35 4.34
C PRO A 456 -4.98 4.10 5.83
N LYS A 457 -6.25 4.27 6.17
CA LYS A 457 -6.80 4.07 7.51
C LYS A 457 -8.20 3.50 7.43
N VAL A 458 -8.52 2.56 8.31
CA VAL A 458 -9.87 2.01 8.45
C VAL A 458 -10.74 3.03 9.17
N LEU A 459 -11.54 3.76 8.39
CA LEU A 459 -12.38 4.88 8.88
C LEU A 459 -13.87 4.64 8.69
N TYR A 460 -14.25 3.56 8.03
CA TYR A 460 -15.63 3.13 7.80
C TYR A 460 -15.81 1.69 8.27
N HIS A 461 -16.96 1.41 8.89
CA HIS A 461 -17.29 0.10 9.43
C HIS A 461 -18.62 -0.38 8.85
N TRP A 462 -18.56 -1.35 7.95
CA TRP A 462 -19.72 -1.93 7.30
C TRP A 462 -20.39 -2.96 8.20
N ARG A 463 -21.63 -2.68 8.60
CA ARG A 463 -22.37 -3.56 9.51
C ARG A 463 -22.93 -4.78 8.80
N CYS A 464 -22.58 -5.97 9.30
CA CYS A 464 -23.12 -7.23 8.82
C CYS A 464 -24.35 -7.64 9.65
N HIS A 465 -25.48 -7.82 8.97
CA HIS A 465 -26.71 -8.36 9.55
C HIS A 465 -27.47 -9.20 8.50
N PRO A 466 -28.44 -10.09 8.92
CA PRO A 466 -29.11 -11.02 7.99
C PRO A 466 -29.84 -10.37 6.80
N GLY A 467 -30.16 -9.08 6.90
CA GLY A 467 -30.78 -8.30 5.81
C GLY A 467 -29.80 -7.51 4.96
N SER A 468 -28.50 -7.54 5.28
CA SER A 468 -27.48 -6.78 4.55
C SER A 468 -27.19 -7.37 3.17
N THR A 469 -26.66 -6.54 2.27
CA THR A 469 -26.27 -6.95 0.91
C THR A 469 -25.21 -8.04 0.93
N ALA A 470 -24.37 -8.08 1.95
CA ALA A 470 -23.32 -9.08 2.13
C ALA A 470 -23.83 -10.51 2.41
N ALA A 471 -25.09 -10.67 2.88
CA ALA A 471 -25.59 -11.96 3.33
C ALA A 471 -26.15 -12.86 2.22
N ASN A 472 -26.49 -12.34 1.02
CA ASN A 472 -27.12 -13.14 -0.05
C ASN A 472 -26.74 -12.64 -1.44
N GLN A 473 -25.56 -13.05 -1.91
CA GLN A 473 -24.98 -12.63 -3.18
C GLN A 473 -25.76 -13.14 -4.40
N GLU A 474 -26.27 -14.39 -4.40
CA GLU A 474 -26.91 -15.00 -5.56
C GLU A 474 -28.27 -14.37 -5.91
N SER A 475 -28.99 -13.82 -4.93
CA SER A 475 -30.30 -13.19 -5.17
C SER A 475 -30.22 -11.80 -5.83
N LYS A 476 -29.03 -11.26 -6.04
CA LYS A 476 -28.80 -9.87 -6.48
C LYS A 476 -27.98 -9.75 -7.78
N MET A 477 -28.17 -10.69 -8.72
CA MET A 477 -27.50 -10.64 -10.04
C MET A 477 -27.66 -9.29 -10.75
N TYR A 478 -28.81 -8.61 -10.54
CA TYR A 478 -29.05 -7.29 -11.12
C TYR A 478 -28.01 -6.23 -10.69
N CYS A 479 -27.45 -6.35 -9.47
CA CYS A 479 -26.41 -5.44 -8.98
C CYS A 479 -25.13 -5.60 -9.81
N TYR A 480 -24.71 -6.84 -10.07
CA TYR A 480 -23.51 -7.12 -10.86
C TYR A 480 -23.68 -6.72 -12.33
N GLU A 481 -24.87 -6.91 -12.88
CA GLU A 481 -25.23 -6.41 -14.21
C GLU A 481 -25.19 -4.87 -14.27
N ALA A 482 -25.67 -4.20 -13.22
CA ALA A 482 -25.59 -2.75 -13.11
C ALA A 482 -24.14 -2.27 -13.03
N GLY A 483 -23.28 -2.96 -12.25
CA GLY A 483 -21.85 -2.67 -12.17
C GLY A 483 -21.14 -2.84 -13.53
N LYS A 484 -21.45 -3.91 -14.27
CA LYS A 484 -20.96 -4.09 -15.65
C LYS A 484 -21.32 -2.89 -16.53
N ARG A 485 -22.62 -2.51 -16.54
CA ARG A 485 -23.09 -1.35 -17.34
C ARG A 485 -22.40 -0.04 -16.91
N ALA A 486 -22.13 0.14 -15.61
CA ALA A 486 -21.43 1.33 -15.11
C ALA A 486 -20.02 1.43 -15.71
N ILE A 487 -19.29 0.31 -15.82
CA ILE A 487 -17.96 0.25 -16.45
C ILE A 487 -18.09 0.49 -17.96
N GLU A 488 -19.03 -0.15 -18.64
CA GLU A 488 -19.26 0.03 -20.09
C GLU A 488 -19.54 1.51 -20.42
N ASP A 489 -20.38 2.16 -19.63
CA ASP A 489 -20.68 3.58 -19.83
C ASP A 489 -19.49 4.49 -19.48
N HIS A 490 -18.71 4.12 -18.46
CA HIS A 490 -17.46 4.79 -18.14
C HIS A 490 -16.49 4.75 -19.32
N LEU A 491 -16.26 3.57 -19.89
CA LEU A 491 -15.38 3.38 -21.06
C LEU A 491 -15.84 4.22 -22.26
N LYS A 492 -17.16 4.26 -22.53
CA LYS A 492 -17.71 5.14 -23.59
C LYS A 492 -17.41 6.62 -23.33
N ARG A 493 -17.65 7.10 -22.11
CA ARG A 493 -17.33 8.51 -21.76
C ARG A 493 -15.85 8.84 -21.86
N MET A 494 -14.98 7.84 -21.66
CA MET A 494 -13.54 7.96 -21.83
C MET A 494 -13.05 7.81 -23.27
N GLY A 495 -13.96 7.55 -24.25
CA GLY A 495 -13.61 7.36 -25.65
C GLY A 495 -13.01 5.99 -25.96
N GLU A 496 -13.34 5.00 -25.14
CA GLU A 496 -12.88 3.60 -25.25
C GLU A 496 -14.05 2.67 -25.61
N ASP A 497 -14.89 3.08 -26.58
CA ASP A 497 -16.13 2.40 -26.99
C ASP A 497 -15.90 0.99 -27.56
N ASP A 498 -14.69 0.69 -28.00
CA ASP A 498 -14.29 -0.59 -28.59
C ASP A 498 -13.81 -1.64 -27.57
N CYS A 499 -13.81 -1.28 -26.27
CA CYS A 499 -13.52 -2.19 -25.18
C CYS A 499 -14.72 -3.10 -24.87
N GLN A 500 -14.45 -4.31 -24.39
CA GLN A 500 -15.47 -5.26 -23.94
C GLN A 500 -15.37 -5.44 -22.42
N VAL A 501 -16.50 -5.47 -21.71
CA VAL A 501 -16.56 -5.77 -20.29
C VAL A 501 -17.20 -7.13 -20.10
N VAL A 502 -16.47 -8.05 -19.49
CA VAL A 502 -16.91 -9.42 -19.23
C VAL A 502 -17.01 -9.66 -17.73
N MET A 503 -18.11 -10.27 -17.28
CA MET A 503 -18.22 -10.75 -15.90
C MET A 503 -17.30 -11.95 -15.72
N THR A 504 -16.59 -12.00 -14.58
CA THR A 504 -15.76 -13.16 -14.24
C THR A 504 -16.57 -14.22 -13.46
N GLU A 505 -15.97 -15.35 -13.15
CA GLU A 505 -16.55 -16.36 -12.26
C GLU A 505 -16.75 -15.84 -10.83
N HIS A 506 -16.02 -14.79 -10.44
CA HIS A 506 -16.14 -14.13 -9.15
C HIS A 506 -17.07 -12.91 -9.29
N LEU A 507 -18.22 -12.96 -8.64
CA LEU A 507 -19.22 -11.89 -8.68
C LEU A 507 -18.64 -10.58 -8.14
N GLY A 508 -18.88 -9.47 -8.85
CA GLY A 508 -18.32 -8.15 -8.52
C GLY A 508 -16.94 -7.88 -9.10
N PHE A 509 -16.33 -8.86 -9.78
CA PHE A 509 -15.11 -8.68 -10.54
C PHE A 509 -15.39 -8.74 -12.04
N TYR A 510 -14.82 -7.79 -12.78
CA TYR A 510 -15.03 -7.62 -14.22
C TYR A 510 -13.68 -7.65 -14.93
N HIS A 511 -13.69 -8.19 -16.14
CA HIS A 511 -12.54 -8.18 -17.02
C HIS A 511 -12.81 -7.22 -18.19
N VAL A 512 -12.03 -6.14 -18.24
CA VAL A 512 -12.06 -5.20 -19.37
C VAL A 512 -11.05 -5.68 -20.41
N ILE A 513 -11.54 -5.99 -21.60
CA ILE A 513 -10.74 -6.41 -22.75
C ILE A 513 -10.51 -5.19 -23.64
N TYR A 514 -9.28 -4.70 -23.65
CA TYR A 514 -8.86 -3.58 -24.49
C TYR A 514 -8.43 -4.08 -25.87
N PRO A 515 -8.89 -3.47 -26.97
CA PRO A 515 -8.41 -3.83 -28.29
C PRO A 515 -6.96 -3.39 -28.50
N ILE A 516 -6.19 -4.19 -29.18
CA ILE A 516 -4.82 -3.84 -29.56
C ILE A 516 -4.87 -2.89 -30.75
N ARG A 517 -4.80 -1.59 -30.51
CA ARG A 517 -4.89 -0.55 -31.54
C ARG A 517 -3.61 -0.41 -32.37
N GLU A 518 -2.47 -0.72 -31.77
CA GLU A 518 -1.14 -0.68 -32.40
C GLU A 518 -0.35 -1.92 -32.04
N GLN A 519 0.22 -2.55 -33.04
CA GLN A 519 1.08 -3.71 -32.83
C GLN A 519 2.53 -3.25 -32.53
N LYS A 520 2.76 -2.71 -31.34
CA LYS A 520 4.08 -2.33 -30.87
C LYS A 520 4.93 -3.56 -30.58
N LYS A 521 6.24 -3.48 -30.84
CA LYS A 521 7.17 -4.57 -30.51
C LYS A 521 7.31 -4.69 -29.00
N VAL A 522 7.11 -5.89 -28.48
CA VAL A 522 7.28 -6.23 -27.06
C VAL A 522 8.60 -6.98 -26.87
N SER A 523 9.49 -6.47 -26.03
CA SER A 523 10.72 -7.16 -25.63
C SER A 523 10.48 -7.88 -24.29
N ILE A 524 10.50 -9.20 -24.31
CA ILE A 524 10.36 -10.06 -23.13
C ILE A 524 11.76 -10.33 -22.57
N ILE A 525 12.11 -9.71 -21.45
CA ILE A 525 13.43 -9.82 -20.84
C ILE A 525 13.41 -10.89 -19.76
N ILE A 526 14.20 -11.94 -19.92
CA ILE A 526 14.29 -13.07 -19.01
C ILE A 526 15.70 -13.13 -18.42
N PRO A 527 15.89 -12.78 -17.13
CA PRO A 527 17.16 -13.01 -16.44
C PRO A 527 17.32 -14.51 -16.16
N ASN A 528 18.51 -15.03 -16.42
CA ASN A 528 18.83 -16.44 -16.18
C ASN A 528 20.19 -16.61 -15.52
N LYS A 529 20.28 -17.62 -14.65
CA LYS A 529 21.53 -18.16 -14.11
C LYS A 529 21.36 -19.63 -13.78
N ASP A 530 22.13 -20.51 -14.43
CA ASP A 530 22.21 -21.96 -14.15
C ASP A 530 20.88 -22.74 -14.14
N GLN A 531 19.80 -22.21 -14.73
CA GLN A 531 18.44 -22.81 -14.65
C GLN A 531 17.90 -23.16 -16.05
N LYS A 532 18.58 -24.06 -16.77
CA LYS A 532 18.24 -24.47 -18.13
C LYS A 532 16.79 -24.94 -18.26
N GLU A 533 16.36 -25.90 -17.42
CA GLU A 533 15.02 -26.49 -17.53
C GLU A 533 13.90 -25.48 -17.26
N ILE A 534 14.12 -24.56 -16.33
CA ILE A 534 13.16 -23.49 -16.04
C ILE A 534 13.11 -22.51 -17.20
N LEU A 535 14.26 -22.10 -17.73
CA LEU A 535 14.35 -21.22 -18.88
C LEU A 535 13.65 -21.81 -20.11
N GLU A 536 13.92 -23.10 -20.41
CA GLU A 536 13.30 -23.83 -21.52
C GLU A 536 11.78 -23.85 -21.43
N ARG A 537 11.22 -24.25 -20.26
CA ARG A 537 9.77 -24.20 -20.02
C ARG A 537 9.19 -22.79 -20.11
N CYS A 538 9.91 -21.77 -19.66
CA CYS A 538 9.49 -20.38 -19.75
C CYS A 538 9.38 -19.96 -21.24
N ILE A 539 10.43 -20.21 -22.03
CA ILE A 539 10.48 -19.87 -23.46
C ILE A 539 9.39 -20.63 -24.24
N GLU A 540 9.26 -21.95 -24.00
CA GLU A 540 8.22 -22.76 -24.63
C GLU A 540 6.82 -22.24 -24.30
N SER A 541 6.57 -21.88 -23.04
CA SER A 541 5.30 -21.30 -22.61
C SER A 541 4.98 -19.98 -23.32
N VAL A 542 5.98 -19.08 -23.44
CA VAL A 542 5.82 -17.82 -24.20
C VAL A 542 5.47 -18.10 -25.66
N ILE A 543 6.22 -19.00 -26.33
CA ILE A 543 6.03 -19.32 -27.74
C ILE A 543 4.64 -19.97 -27.99
N GLN A 544 4.24 -20.90 -27.12
CA GLN A 544 3.02 -21.69 -27.31
C GLN A 544 1.74 -20.93 -26.94
N LYS A 545 1.80 -20.07 -25.88
CA LYS A 545 0.61 -19.43 -25.30
C LYS A 545 0.40 -17.99 -25.74
N THR A 546 1.40 -17.36 -26.39
CA THR A 546 1.29 -15.96 -26.80
C THR A 546 0.72 -15.84 -28.21
N ASP A 547 -0.47 -15.29 -28.34
CA ASP A 547 -1.09 -15.01 -29.62
C ASP A 547 -0.52 -13.78 -30.31
N TYR A 548 -0.01 -12.82 -29.53
CA TYR A 548 0.66 -11.63 -30.05
C TYR A 548 1.97 -12.00 -30.76
N LYS A 549 2.17 -11.52 -32.01
CA LYS A 549 3.30 -11.99 -32.85
C LYS A 549 4.47 -11.01 -32.92
N ASN A 550 4.25 -9.73 -32.59
CA ASN A 550 5.33 -8.74 -32.66
C ASN A 550 6.09 -8.64 -31.35
N TYR A 551 6.82 -9.69 -31.00
CA TYR A 551 7.67 -9.72 -29.81
C TYR A 551 9.04 -10.29 -30.10
N GLU A 552 9.99 -10.05 -29.20
CA GLU A 552 11.29 -10.71 -29.10
C GLU A 552 11.52 -11.20 -27.68
N ILE A 553 12.34 -12.24 -27.55
CA ILE A 553 12.78 -12.75 -26.26
C ILE A 553 14.26 -12.38 -26.10
N ILE A 554 14.59 -11.70 -25.00
CA ILE A 554 15.96 -11.31 -24.65
C ILE A 554 16.34 -12.06 -23.37
N ILE A 555 17.30 -12.99 -23.49
CA ILE A 555 17.81 -13.71 -22.33
C ILE A 555 19.04 -12.97 -21.81
N VAL A 556 18.98 -12.56 -20.54
CA VAL A 556 20.11 -11.92 -19.86
C VAL A 556 20.79 -12.97 -19.00
N GLU A 557 21.90 -13.49 -19.52
CA GLU A 557 22.68 -14.52 -18.85
C GLU A 557 23.60 -13.90 -17.78
N ASN A 558 23.48 -14.38 -16.54
CA ASN A 558 24.19 -13.85 -15.38
C ASN A 558 25.29 -14.82 -14.91
N ASN A 559 26.33 -14.99 -15.74
CA ASN A 559 27.51 -15.82 -15.44
C ASN A 559 27.14 -17.26 -15.01
N SER A 560 26.36 -17.97 -15.82
CA SER A 560 26.10 -19.38 -15.62
C SER A 560 27.41 -20.19 -15.66
N THR A 561 27.49 -21.18 -14.79
CA THR A 561 28.68 -22.04 -14.67
C THR A 561 28.48 -23.40 -15.34
N THR A 562 27.26 -23.72 -15.73
CA THR A 562 26.91 -24.96 -16.44
C THR A 562 27.14 -24.80 -17.94
N ASN A 563 27.76 -25.82 -18.58
CA ASN A 563 27.99 -25.84 -20.03
C ASN A 563 26.73 -26.08 -20.88
N GLU A 564 25.55 -26.11 -20.25
CA GLU A 564 24.28 -26.48 -20.89
C GLU A 564 23.42 -25.28 -21.30
N ILE A 565 23.86 -24.07 -20.97
CA ILE A 565 23.17 -22.80 -21.27
C ILE A 565 23.84 -22.06 -22.39
#